data_f3ece0d0e615f8169d0e02e79faf7541
#
_entry.id   f3ece0d0e615f8169d0e02e79faf7541
#
_cell.length_a   1.000
_cell.length_b   1.000
_cell.length_c   1.000
_cell.angle_alpha   90.00
_cell.angle_beta   90.00
_cell.angle_gamma   90.00
#
_symmetry.space_group_name_H-M   'P 1'
#
loop_
_entity.id
_entity.type
_entity.pdbx_description
1 polymer ?
#
loop_
_entity_poly.entity_id
_entity_poly.type
_entity_poly.pdbx_seq_one_letter_code
_entity_poly.pdbx_strand_id
1 'polypeptide(L)' 'MKIGEALKEERLKLGLSIRKMAEGIIDPTFYSRVEQENRNIGSEALVRILFAREINI' A
#
# COMPACT_ATOMS: atom_id res chain seq x y z
N MET A 1 5.48 13.85 4.85
CA MET A 1 5.57 12.42 4.51
C MET A 1 4.58 12.10 3.40
N LYS A 2 5.03 11.35 2.42
CA LYS A 2 4.16 10.95 1.31
C LYS A 2 3.58 9.58 1.61
N ILE A 3 2.31 9.39 1.27
CA ILE A 3 1.61 8.14 1.55
C ILE A 3 2.27 6.95 0.85
N GLY A 4 2.66 7.14 -0.41
CA GLY A 4 3.31 6.05 -1.16
C GLY A 4 4.61 5.58 -0.52
N GLU A 5 5.42 6.52 -0.06
CA GLU A 5 6.66 6.19 0.63
C GLU A 5 6.38 5.47 1.95
N ALA A 6 5.40 5.94 2.69
CA ALA A 6 5.04 5.32 3.97
C ALA A 6 4.57 3.88 3.75
N LEU A 7 3.73 3.65 2.73
CA LEU A 7 3.26 2.31 2.42
C LEU A 7 4.41 1.40 2.01
N LYS A 8 5.33 1.91 1.21
CA LYS A 8 6.49 1.12 0.79
C LYS A 8 7.33 0.70 1.99
N GLU A 9 7.60 1.64 2.90
CA GLU A 9 8.38 1.34 4.10
C GLU A 9 7.71 0.25 4.93
N GLU A 10 6.40 0.36 5.15
CA GLU A 10 5.67 -0.64 5.91
C GLU A 10 5.66 -1.99 5.21
N ARG A 11 5.52 -1.98 3.88
CA ARG A 11 5.56 -3.21 3.10
C ARG A 11 6.89 -3.92 3.27
N LEU A 12 7.98 -3.17 3.20
CA LEU A 12 9.32 -3.75 3.34
C LEU A 12 9.55 -4.29 4.75
N LYS A 13 9.05 -3.60 5.76
CA LYS A 13 9.13 -4.08 7.14
C LYS A 13 8.40 -5.39 7.31
N LEU A 14 7.26 -5.55 6.64
CA LEU A 14 6.47 -6.77 6.71
C LEU A 14 7.04 -7.90 5.84
N GLY A 15 8.01 -7.58 4.99
CA GLY A 15 8.60 -8.57 4.10
C GLY A 15 7.67 -8.97 2.97
N LEU A 16 6.73 -8.10 2.57
CA LEU A 16 5.76 -8.43 1.55
C LEU A 16 6.16 -7.92 0.18
N SER A 17 5.77 -8.66 -0.86
CA SER A 17 5.89 -8.17 -2.23
C SER A 17 4.78 -7.17 -2.51
N ILE A 18 4.92 -6.41 -3.61
CA ILE A 18 3.88 -5.49 -4.04
C ILE A 18 2.57 -6.24 -4.25
N ARG A 19 2.63 -7.40 -4.91
CA ARG A 19 1.44 -8.21 -5.15
C ARG A 19 0.77 -8.61 -3.85
N LYS A 20 1.53 -9.06 -2.88
CA LYS A 20 0.98 -9.49 -1.60
C LYS A 20 0.36 -8.34 -0.82
N MET A 21 1.00 -7.18 -0.87
CA MET A 21 0.48 -6.01 -0.16
C MET A 21 -0.88 -5.58 -0.70
N ALA A 22 -1.08 -5.68 -2.02
CA ALA A 22 -2.32 -5.26 -2.68
C ALA A 22 -3.35 -6.38 -2.78
N GLU A 23 -2.97 -7.62 -2.52
CA GLU A 23 -3.82 -8.79 -2.76
C GLU A 23 -5.18 -8.67 -2.08
N GLY A 24 -6.24 -8.83 -2.89
CA GLY A 24 -7.60 -8.79 -2.39
C GLY A 24 -8.13 -7.38 -2.11
N ILE A 25 -7.35 -6.35 -2.39
CA ILE A 25 -7.74 -4.98 -2.07
C ILE A 25 -7.77 -4.11 -3.33
N ILE A 26 -6.64 -3.98 -4.01
CA ILE A 26 -6.55 -3.19 -5.24
C ILE A 26 -5.62 -3.91 -6.21
N ASP A 27 -5.64 -3.46 -7.47
CA ASP A 27 -4.76 -4.03 -8.49
C ASP A 27 -3.30 -3.78 -8.15
N PRO A 28 -2.44 -4.81 -8.22
CA PRO A 28 -1.01 -4.63 -7.89
C PRO A 28 -0.31 -3.59 -8.76
N THR A 29 -0.68 -3.48 -10.03
CA THR A 29 -0.07 -2.48 -10.91
C THR A 29 -0.41 -1.08 -10.43
N PHE A 30 -1.68 -0.85 -10.07
CA PHE A 30 -2.10 0.44 -9.53
C PHE A 30 -1.39 0.71 -8.20
N TYR A 31 -1.32 -0.28 -7.33
CA TYR A 31 -0.66 -0.12 -6.05
C TYR A 31 0.83 0.25 -6.23
N SER A 32 1.50 -0.41 -7.18
CA SER A 32 2.90 -0.09 -7.48
C SER A 32 3.06 1.38 -7.84
N ARG A 33 2.13 1.92 -8.63
CA ARG A 33 2.17 3.32 -9.02
C ARG A 33 1.91 4.25 -7.84
N VAL A 34 1.11 3.80 -6.88
CA VAL A 34 0.90 4.56 -5.64
C VAL A 34 2.21 4.69 -4.87
N GLU A 35 2.97 3.60 -4.76
CA GLU A 35 4.26 3.66 -4.06
C GLU A 35 5.25 4.58 -4.79
N GLN A 36 5.14 4.68 -6.10
CA GLN A 36 6.00 5.55 -6.91
C GLN A 36 5.52 7.01 -6.94
N GLU A 37 4.44 7.31 -6.23
CA GLU A 37 3.83 8.64 -6.17
C GLU A 37 3.25 9.10 -7.52
N ASN A 38 2.98 8.14 -8.42
CA ASN A 38 2.38 8.44 -9.72
C ASN A 38 0.86 8.38 -9.71
N ARG A 39 0.28 7.85 -8.65
CA ARG A 39 -1.18 7.75 -8.49
C ARG A 39 -1.54 7.99 -7.02
N ASN A 40 -2.71 8.56 -6.82
CA ASN A 40 -3.23 8.75 -5.46
C ASN A 40 -4.09 7.56 -5.09
N ILE A 41 -3.91 7.06 -3.87
CA ILE A 41 -4.75 5.99 -3.37
C ILE A 41 -5.98 6.62 -2.71
N GLY A 42 -7.16 6.03 -2.95
CA GLY A 42 -8.37 6.49 -2.30
C GLY A 42 -8.34 6.14 -0.82
N SER A 43 -9.04 6.94 -0.01
CA SER A 43 -9.04 6.72 1.43
C SER A 43 -9.61 5.36 1.81
N GLU A 44 -10.63 4.87 1.11
CA GLU A 44 -11.20 3.55 1.39
C GLU A 44 -10.17 2.45 1.17
N ALA A 45 -9.47 2.49 0.04
CA ALA A 45 -8.45 1.48 -0.25
C ALA A 45 -7.31 1.56 0.75
N LEU A 46 -6.90 2.77 1.12
CA LEU A 46 -5.84 2.96 2.10
C LEU A 46 -6.22 2.34 3.43
N VAL A 47 -7.42 2.62 3.91
CA VAL A 47 -7.90 2.06 5.18
C VAL A 47 -7.95 0.54 5.12
N ARG A 48 -8.40 -0.02 4.00
CA ARG A 48 -8.45 -1.48 3.84
C ARG A 48 -7.06 -2.11 3.92
N ILE A 49 -6.06 -1.46 3.31
CA ILE A 49 -4.69 -1.96 3.37
C ILE A 49 -4.18 -1.92 4.81
N LEU A 50 -4.39 -0.80 5.50
CA LEU A 50 -3.94 -0.66 6.87
C LEU A 50 -4.54 -1.73 7.77
N PHE A 51 -5.84 -1.98 7.63
CA PHE A 51 -6.51 -3.02 8.40
C PHE A 51 -6.01 -4.42 8.04
N ALA A 52 -5.96 -4.73 6.74
CA ALA A 52 -5.61 -6.06 6.29
C ALA A 52 -4.19 -6.45 6.66
N ARG A 53 -3.28 -5.50 6.72
CA ARG A 53 -1.87 -5.75 7.03
C ARG A 53 -1.51 -5.37 8.45
N GLU A 54 -2.48 -4.94 9.23
CA GLU A 54 -2.30 -4.55 10.63
C GLU A 54 -1.24 -3.48 10.79
N ILE A 55 -1.24 -2.50 9.88
CA ILE A 55 -0.31 -1.40 9.90
C ILE A 55 -0.86 -0.29 10.78
N ASN A 56 -0.04 0.18 11.68
CA ASN A 56 -0.40 1.26 12.57
C ASN A 56 0.45 2.48 12.24
N ILE A 57 -0.12 3.38 11.47
CA ILE A 57 0.56 4.60 11.04
C ILE A 57 0.17 5.77 11.92
#